data_4304610c7b9363326e5451149fd7bc92
#
_entry.id   4304610c7b9363326e5451149fd7bc92
#
_cell.length_a   1.000
_cell.length_b   1.000
_cell.length_c   1.000
_cell.angle_alpha   90.00
_cell.angle_beta   90.00
_cell.angle_gamma   90.00
#
_symmetry.space_group_name_H-M   'P 1'
#
loop_
_entity.id
_entity.type
_entity.pdbx_description
1 polymer ?
#
loop_
_entity_poly.entity_id
_entity_poly.type
_entity_poly.pdbx_seq_one_letter_code
_entity_poly.pdbx_strand_id
1 'polypeptide(L)'
;MWVGTFHGLCNRMLRMHYQDAGLLQTFQILDSADQLGLIKRILKSLSIDEKKFPPRQVQWFINNAKEAGLRAAYVQVDDPFSHRMLECYQAYEQQCNKEGVVDFPELLLRSYELLSRNAILCQHYRERFSHILVDEFQDTNRLQYQWLKLLAGVGTPTVAAVFVVGDDDQSIYAFRGANTGNMKDFEHDFAISKVIKLEQNYRSHGNILDAANALIDNNSERLGKNLWTAEGKGEPLRVYNAPNDFD
;
A
#
# COMPACT_ATOMS: atom_id res chain seq x y z
N MET A 1 -5.98 22.40 0.45
CA MET A 1 -6.06 21.09 -0.20
C MET A 1 -4.75 20.34 0.02
N TRP A 2 -4.77 19.03 0.25
CA TRP A 2 -3.60 18.15 0.29
C TRP A 2 -3.64 17.24 -0.94
N VAL A 3 -2.54 17.16 -1.67
CA VAL A 3 -2.40 16.30 -2.85
C VAL A 3 -1.05 15.62 -2.76
N GLY A 4 -1.01 14.32 -3.01
CA GLY A 4 0.22 13.53 -2.98
C GLY A 4 -0.06 12.03 -2.83
N THR A 5 1.00 11.25 -2.76
CA THR A 5 0.92 9.81 -2.47
C THR A 5 0.60 9.57 -1.00
N PHE A 6 0.11 8.39 -0.64
CA PHE A 6 -0.12 8.00 0.76
C PHE A 6 1.11 8.29 1.65
N HIS A 7 2.28 7.80 1.25
CA HIS A 7 3.52 8.02 2.00
C HIS A 7 3.90 9.50 2.12
N GLY A 8 3.68 10.28 1.05
CA GLY A 8 3.94 11.73 1.07
C GLY A 8 3.03 12.48 2.05
N LEU A 9 1.74 12.12 2.07
CA LEU A 9 0.77 12.70 3.01
C LEU A 9 1.05 12.27 4.45
N CYS A 10 1.39 10.99 4.68
CA CYS A 10 1.80 10.49 5.99
C CYS A 10 3.07 11.19 6.50
N ASN A 11 4.10 11.33 5.65
CA ASN A 11 5.30 12.08 6.01
C ASN A 11 4.98 13.52 6.41
N ARG A 12 4.15 14.22 5.63
CA ARG A 12 3.71 15.57 5.96
C ARG A 12 3.00 15.63 7.31
N MET A 13 2.10 14.70 7.59
CA MET A 13 1.39 14.60 8.87
C MET A 13 2.37 14.36 10.03
N LEU A 14 3.29 13.40 9.89
CA LEU A 14 4.29 13.08 10.90
C LEU A 14 5.25 14.23 11.18
N ARG A 15 5.64 15.00 10.14
CA ARG A 15 6.46 16.22 10.32
C ARG A 15 5.76 17.29 11.14
N MET A 16 4.45 17.44 10.98
CA MET A 16 3.66 18.43 11.73
C MET A 16 3.39 17.99 13.17
N HIS A 17 3.30 16.68 13.42
CA HIS A 17 2.94 16.09 14.70
C HIS A 17 4.02 15.14 15.22
N TYR A 18 5.28 15.47 14.98
CA TYR A 18 6.42 14.59 15.30
C TYR A 18 6.47 14.20 16.79
N GLN A 19 6.14 15.11 17.71
CA GLN A 19 6.10 14.85 19.15
C GLN A 19 5.03 13.81 19.50
N ASP A 20 3.80 13.99 19.01
CA ASP A 20 2.71 13.05 19.26
C ASP A 20 2.97 11.68 18.62
N ALA A 21 3.72 11.68 17.50
CA ALA A 21 4.15 10.46 16.82
C ALA A 21 5.38 9.80 17.50
N GLY A 22 5.97 10.41 18.53
CA GLY A 22 7.19 9.92 19.17
C GLY A 22 8.42 9.95 18.27
N LEU A 23 8.51 10.96 17.38
CA LEU A 23 9.61 11.14 16.43
C LEU A 23 10.44 12.36 16.79
N LEU A 24 11.70 12.36 16.36
CA LEU A 24 12.51 13.58 16.37
C LEU A 24 12.00 14.53 15.26
N GLN A 25 12.06 15.84 15.49
CA GLN A 25 11.67 16.83 14.48
C GLN A 25 12.44 16.64 13.17
N THR A 26 13.68 16.23 13.26
CA THR A 26 14.62 16.04 12.14
C THR A 26 14.76 14.58 11.73
N PHE A 27 13.76 13.72 12.00
CA PHE A 27 13.84 12.31 11.63
C PHE A 27 14.18 12.15 10.15
N GLN A 28 14.98 11.13 9.83
CA GLN A 28 15.38 10.83 8.46
C GLN A 28 14.59 9.63 7.91
N ILE A 29 14.42 9.61 6.60
CA ILE A 29 13.75 8.51 5.91
C ILE A 29 14.83 7.64 5.27
N LEU A 30 14.86 6.37 5.65
CA LEU A 30 15.72 5.37 5.05
C LEU A 30 15.15 4.95 3.68
N ASP A 31 15.97 4.96 2.67
CA ASP A 31 15.65 4.27 1.43
C ASP A 31 15.85 2.75 1.57
N SER A 32 15.54 1.99 0.53
CA SER A 32 15.65 0.52 0.55
C SER A 32 17.08 0.02 0.76
N ALA A 33 18.07 0.75 0.27
CA ALA A 33 19.49 0.38 0.42
C ALA A 33 19.99 0.69 1.83
N ASP A 34 19.60 1.84 2.39
CA ASP A 34 19.93 2.23 3.76
C ASP A 34 19.27 1.26 4.77
N GLN A 35 18.00 0.92 4.54
CA GLN A 35 17.29 -0.08 5.35
C GLN A 35 18.03 -1.42 5.33
N LEU A 36 18.44 -1.89 4.15
CA LEU A 36 19.19 -3.14 4.00
C LEU A 36 20.55 -3.08 4.71
N GLY A 37 21.22 -1.94 4.64
CA GLY A 37 22.49 -1.69 5.35
C GLY A 37 22.32 -1.77 6.86
N LEU A 38 21.24 -1.20 7.39
CA LEU A 38 20.92 -1.26 8.81
C LEU A 38 20.61 -2.71 9.24
N ILE A 39 19.83 -3.45 8.46
CA ILE A 39 19.51 -4.86 8.73
C ILE A 39 20.78 -5.72 8.79
N LYS A 40 21.74 -5.53 7.87
CA LYS A 40 23.03 -6.23 7.92
C LYS A 40 23.79 -5.96 9.21
N ARG A 41 23.82 -4.70 9.67
CA ARG A 41 24.46 -4.35 10.96
C ARG A 41 23.78 -5.07 12.11
N ILE A 42 22.46 -5.18 12.11
CA ILE A 42 21.67 -5.86 13.14
C ILE A 42 21.95 -7.36 13.12
N LEU A 43 21.92 -8.03 11.98
CA LEU A 43 22.24 -9.45 11.85
C LEU A 43 23.62 -9.75 12.42
N LYS A 44 24.61 -8.92 12.10
CA LYS A 44 25.98 -9.04 12.65
C LYS A 44 25.98 -8.87 14.18
N SER A 45 25.27 -7.89 14.72
CA SER A 45 25.22 -7.62 16.15
C SER A 45 24.55 -8.75 16.96
N LEU A 46 23.56 -9.43 16.34
CA LEU A 46 22.87 -10.58 16.93
C LEU A 46 23.59 -11.92 16.63
N SER A 47 24.75 -11.88 15.97
CA SER A 47 25.48 -13.09 15.55
C SER A 47 24.63 -14.06 14.72
N ILE A 48 23.75 -13.51 13.88
CA ILE A 48 22.88 -14.28 12.98
C ILE A 48 23.58 -14.46 11.62
N ASP A 49 23.60 -15.71 11.14
CA ASP A 49 24.24 -16.08 9.87
C ASP A 49 23.40 -15.54 8.68
N GLU A 50 23.97 -14.61 7.91
CA GLU A 50 23.34 -14.01 6.72
C GLU A 50 23.06 -15.01 5.59
N LYS A 51 23.72 -16.19 5.58
CA LYS A 51 23.43 -17.25 4.61
C LYS A 51 22.12 -17.96 4.94
N LYS A 52 21.82 -18.14 6.24
CA LYS A 52 20.56 -18.73 6.72
C LYS A 52 19.43 -17.72 6.75
N PHE A 53 19.74 -16.44 7.05
CA PHE A 53 18.80 -15.34 7.14
C PHE A 53 19.23 -14.22 6.18
N PRO A 54 18.95 -14.32 4.88
CA PRO A 54 19.37 -13.32 3.91
C PRO A 54 18.79 -11.94 4.27
N PRO A 55 19.60 -10.89 4.28
CA PRO A 55 19.15 -9.55 4.69
C PRO A 55 17.91 -9.04 3.93
N ARG A 56 17.78 -9.38 2.64
CA ARG A 56 16.58 -9.04 1.84
C ARG A 56 15.33 -9.76 2.31
N GLN A 57 15.46 -10.99 2.82
CA GLN A 57 14.32 -11.74 3.36
C GLN A 57 13.87 -11.16 4.71
N VAL A 58 14.83 -10.74 5.55
CA VAL A 58 14.53 -9.99 6.79
C VAL A 58 13.85 -8.66 6.48
N GLN A 59 14.35 -7.92 5.49
CA GLN A 59 13.75 -6.67 5.02
C GLN A 59 12.30 -6.89 4.57
N TRP A 60 12.07 -7.92 3.76
CA TRP A 60 10.74 -8.28 3.29
C TRP A 60 9.79 -8.63 4.46
N PHE A 61 10.26 -9.42 5.43
CA PHE A 61 9.49 -9.76 6.62
C PHE A 61 9.07 -8.52 7.42
N ILE A 62 10.01 -7.61 7.68
CA ILE A 62 9.76 -6.36 8.40
C ILE A 62 8.74 -5.50 7.64
N ASN A 63 8.94 -5.31 6.35
CA ASN A 63 8.05 -4.47 5.53
C ASN A 63 6.64 -5.05 5.49
N ASN A 64 6.48 -6.35 5.27
CA ASN A 64 5.18 -7.01 5.26
C ASN A 64 4.46 -6.90 6.60
N ALA A 65 5.17 -7.09 7.72
CA ALA A 65 4.57 -6.92 9.04
C ALA A 65 4.05 -5.49 9.23
N LYS A 66 4.85 -4.49 8.88
CA LYS A 66 4.44 -3.07 8.97
C LYS A 66 3.27 -2.74 8.05
N GLU A 67 3.27 -3.24 6.82
CA GLU A 67 2.19 -3.05 5.85
C GLU A 67 0.88 -3.76 6.26
N ALA A 68 1.00 -4.82 7.06
CA ALA A 68 -0.14 -5.44 7.74
C ALA A 68 -0.59 -4.70 9.01
N GLY A 69 0.06 -3.59 9.37
CA GLY A 69 -0.26 -2.80 10.57
C GLY A 69 0.33 -3.35 11.86
N LEU A 70 1.32 -4.26 11.79
CA LEU A 70 1.87 -4.98 12.94
C LEU A 70 3.24 -4.45 13.36
N ARG A 71 3.35 -4.05 14.62
CA ARG A 71 4.62 -3.88 15.32
C ARG A 71 5.21 -5.23 15.68
N ALA A 72 6.53 -5.28 15.84
CA ALA A 72 7.21 -6.52 16.24
C ALA A 72 6.59 -7.21 17.47
N ALA A 73 6.10 -6.44 18.43
CA ALA A 73 5.43 -6.96 19.63
C ALA A 73 4.11 -7.70 19.37
N TYR A 74 3.51 -7.53 18.20
CA TYR A 74 2.20 -8.12 17.86
C TYR A 74 2.28 -9.15 16.73
N VAL A 75 3.46 -9.39 16.16
CA VAL A 75 3.67 -10.44 15.16
C VAL A 75 3.67 -11.79 15.85
N GLN A 76 2.76 -12.67 15.43
CA GLN A 76 2.71 -14.04 15.89
C GLN A 76 3.52 -14.94 14.96
N VAL A 77 4.35 -15.80 15.52
CA VAL A 77 5.22 -16.73 14.80
C VAL A 77 5.25 -18.07 15.53
N ASP A 78 5.20 -19.16 14.76
CA ASP A 78 5.06 -20.51 15.31
C ASP A 78 6.31 -21.39 15.10
N ASP A 79 7.21 -20.99 14.21
CA ASP A 79 8.40 -21.76 13.86
C ASP A 79 9.71 -21.06 14.24
N PRO A 80 10.81 -21.82 14.47
CA PRO A 80 12.09 -21.25 14.92
C PRO A 80 12.72 -20.26 13.92
N PHE A 81 12.46 -20.41 12.60
CA PHE A 81 12.98 -19.49 11.59
C PHE A 81 12.28 -18.14 11.70
N SER A 82 10.95 -18.14 11.77
CA SER A 82 10.15 -16.92 11.94
C SER A 82 10.41 -16.23 13.28
N HIS A 83 10.70 -16.98 14.35
CA HIS A 83 11.14 -16.41 15.62
C HIS A 83 12.44 -15.59 15.48
N ARG A 84 13.41 -16.08 14.71
CA ARG A 84 14.64 -15.33 14.44
C ARG A 84 14.40 -14.08 13.59
N MET A 85 13.49 -14.15 12.62
CA MET A 85 13.07 -12.98 11.84
C MET A 85 12.42 -11.92 12.74
N LEU A 86 11.59 -12.35 13.69
CA LEU A 86 10.95 -11.47 14.67
C LEU A 86 11.98 -10.81 15.60
N GLU A 87 13.00 -11.54 16.07
CA GLU A 87 14.12 -10.99 16.85
C GLU A 87 14.84 -9.88 16.06
N CYS A 88 15.09 -10.11 14.77
CA CYS A 88 15.67 -9.08 13.90
C CYS A 88 14.74 -7.86 13.77
N TYR A 89 13.44 -8.06 13.67
CA TYR A 89 12.47 -6.96 13.57
C TYR A 89 12.42 -6.14 14.86
N GLN A 90 12.43 -6.78 16.03
CA GLN A 90 12.48 -6.10 17.34
C GLN A 90 13.75 -5.24 17.47
N ALA A 91 14.91 -5.81 17.13
CA ALA A 91 16.18 -5.08 17.14
C ALA A 91 16.19 -3.93 16.12
N TYR A 92 15.56 -4.12 14.96
CA TYR A 92 15.43 -3.10 13.92
C TYR A 92 14.57 -1.91 14.40
N GLU A 93 13.41 -2.15 15.02
CA GLU A 93 12.57 -1.09 15.56
C GLU A 93 13.31 -0.29 16.64
N GLN A 94 14.01 -0.97 17.53
CA GLN A 94 14.81 -0.32 18.58
C GLN A 94 15.92 0.56 17.99
N GLN A 95 16.63 0.06 16.99
CA GLN A 95 17.72 0.79 16.35
C GLN A 95 17.21 1.99 15.56
N CYS A 96 16.10 1.86 14.81
CA CYS A 96 15.48 2.97 14.12
C CYS A 96 15.04 4.09 15.08
N ASN A 97 14.43 3.73 16.19
CA ASN A 97 14.05 4.71 17.23
C ASN A 97 15.27 5.40 17.84
N LYS A 98 16.37 4.67 18.10
CA LYS A 98 17.62 5.20 18.64
C LYS A 98 18.32 6.16 17.68
N GLU A 99 18.33 5.82 16.39
CA GLU A 99 18.97 6.64 15.34
C GLU A 99 18.05 7.79 14.85
N GLY A 100 16.78 7.82 15.22
CA GLY A 100 15.81 8.82 14.78
C GLY A 100 15.50 8.68 13.30
N VAL A 101 15.41 7.45 12.79
CA VAL A 101 15.15 7.14 11.39
C VAL A 101 13.85 6.34 11.23
N VAL A 102 13.23 6.47 10.05
CA VAL A 102 12.01 5.73 9.67
C VAL A 102 12.17 5.18 8.26
N ASP A 103 11.64 4.01 7.99
CA ASP A 103 11.51 3.48 6.63
C ASP A 103 10.18 3.87 5.99
N PHE A 104 9.98 3.57 4.71
CA PHE A 104 8.74 3.89 4.00
C PHE A 104 7.50 3.26 4.63
N PRO A 105 7.45 1.94 4.95
CA PRO A 105 6.31 1.35 5.64
C PRO A 105 6.03 1.99 7.00
N GLU A 106 7.07 2.44 7.72
CA GLU A 106 6.94 3.13 9.01
C GLU A 106 6.16 4.44 8.90
N LEU A 107 6.32 5.18 7.81
CA LEU A 107 5.58 6.44 7.60
C LEU A 107 4.07 6.20 7.68
N LEU A 108 3.61 5.15 7.01
CA LEU A 108 2.18 4.82 6.98
C LEU A 108 1.73 4.23 8.32
N LEU A 109 2.46 3.25 8.87
CA LEU A 109 2.11 2.60 10.12
C LEU A 109 2.06 3.60 11.28
N ARG A 110 3.06 4.45 11.42
CA ARG A 110 3.12 5.45 12.49
C ARG A 110 2.06 6.54 12.34
N SER A 111 1.75 6.94 11.11
CA SER A 111 0.65 7.88 10.84
C SER A 111 -0.72 7.26 11.19
N TYR A 112 -0.91 5.98 10.89
CA TYR A 112 -2.12 5.24 11.28
C TYR A 112 -2.24 5.15 12.81
N GLU A 113 -1.17 4.77 13.49
CA GLU A 113 -1.13 4.69 14.97
C GLU A 113 -1.37 6.05 15.63
N LEU A 114 -0.76 7.11 15.10
CA LEU A 114 -0.96 8.47 15.58
C LEU A 114 -2.44 8.86 15.59
N LEU A 115 -3.12 8.67 14.45
CA LEU A 115 -4.55 8.97 14.33
C LEU A 115 -5.42 8.04 15.19
N SER A 116 -5.05 6.77 15.30
CA SER A 116 -5.80 5.79 16.10
C SER A 116 -5.75 6.08 17.61
N ARG A 117 -4.61 6.61 18.09
CA ARG A 117 -4.38 6.87 19.53
C ARG A 117 -4.77 8.28 19.94
N ASN A 118 -4.73 9.24 19.04
CA ASN A 118 -5.05 10.65 19.31
C ASN A 118 -6.40 11.03 18.68
N ALA A 119 -7.48 10.83 19.44
CA ALA A 119 -8.84 11.11 18.99
C ALA A 119 -9.06 12.59 18.61
N ILE A 120 -8.42 13.53 19.33
CA ILE A 120 -8.54 14.97 19.04
C ILE A 120 -7.90 15.29 17.70
N LEU A 121 -6.70 14.76 17.44
CA LEU A 121 -6.01 14.96 16.19
C LEU A 121 -6.77 14.30 15.02
N CYS A 122 -7.27 13.08 15.23
CA CYS A 122 -8.09 12.38 14.24
C CYS A 122 -9.33 13.20 13.87
N GLN A 123 -10.05 13.74 14.89
CA GLN A 123 -11.22 14.58 14.67
C GLN A 123 -10.87 15.86 13.89
N HIS A 124 -9.76 16.53 14.25
CA HIS A 124 -9.29 17.71 13.52
C HIS A 124 -9.10 17.43 12.01
N TYR A 125 -8.51 16.28 11.66
CA TYR A 125 -8.32 15.92 10.23
C TYR A 125 -9.62 15.53 9.54
N ARG A 126 -10.55 14.87 10.22
CA ARG A 126 -11.90 14.56 9.71
C ARG A 126 -12.68 15.82 9.36
N GLU A 127 -12.66 16.82 10.24
CA GLU A 127 -13.30 18.11 9.99
C GLU A 127 -12.63 18.88 8.84
N ARG A 128 -11.32 18.74 8.70
CA ARG A 128 -10.55 19.38 7.64
C ARG A 128 -10.78 18.77 6.27
N PHE A 129 -10.96 17.46 6.20
CA PHE A 129 -11.07 16.69 4.95
C PHE A 129 -12.50 16.18 4.73
N SER A 130 -13.41 17.11 4.42
CA SER A 130 -14.79 16.78 4.07
C SER A 130 -14.94 16.00 2.76
N HIS A 131 -13.95 16.05 1.89
CA HIS A 131 -13.90 15.34 0.61
C HIS A 131 -12.52 14.68 0.45
N ILE A 132 -12.52 13.40 0.10
CA ILE A 132 -11.31 12.61 -0.12
C ILE A 132 -11.44 11.93 -1.48
N LEU A 133 -10.44 12.14 -2.34
CA LEU A 133 -10.34 11.49 -3.65
C LEU A 133 -9.13 10.57 -3.64
N VAL A 134 -9.33 9.33 -4.08
CA VAL A 134 -8.26 8.33 -4.20
C VAL A 134 -8.24 7.79 -5.62
N ASP A 135 -7.08 7.86 -6.24
CA ASP A 135 -6.82 7.29 -7.56
C ASP A 135 -6.06 5.96 -7.42
N GLU A 136 -6.13 5.11 -8.45
CA GLU A 136 -5.48 3.78 -8.50
C GLU A 136 -5.79 2.93 -7.24
N PHE A 137 -7.05 2.93 -6.83
CA PHE A 137 -7.47 2.34 -5.57
C PHE A 137 -7.19 0.83 -5.48
N GLN A 138 -7.14 0.11 -6.62
CA GLN A 138 -6.80 -1.31 -6.69
C GLN A 138 -5.37 -1.61 -6.20
N ASP A 139 -4.48 -0.61 -6.21
CA ASP A 139 -3.08 -0.76 -5.78
C ASP A 139 -2.88 -0.47 -4.28
N THR A 140 -3.96 -0.15 -3.56
CA THR A 140 -3.88 0.13 -2.14
C THR A 140 -3.67 -1.14 -1.32
N ASN A 141 -2.75 -1.08 -0.33
CA ASN A 141 -2.62 -2.13 0.66
C ASN A 141 -3.64 -1.95 1.80
N ARG A 142 -3.72 -2.98 2.66
CA ARG A 142 -4.69 -2.99 3.75
C ARG A 142 -4.51 -1.82 4.73
N LEU A 143 -3.29 -1.45 5.04
CA LEU A 143 -3.00 -0.38 5.99
C LEU A 143 -3.36 1.00 5.42
N GLN A 144 -3.13 1.23 4.11
CA GLN A 144 -3.56 2.44 3.41
C GLN A 144 -5.08 2.58 3.47
N TYR A 145 -5.80 1.49 3.26
CA TYR A 145 -7.25 1.48 3.37
C TYR A 145 -7.73 1.76 4.79
N GLN A 146 -7.11 1.16 5.82
CA GLN A 146 -7.45 1.45 7.21
C GLN A 146 -7.17 2.92 7.59
N TRP A 147 -6.05 3.47 7.13
CA TRP A 147 -5.72 4.88 7.32
C TRP A 147 -6.77 5.80 6.66
N LEU A 148 -7.20 5.47 5.43
CA LEU A 148 -8.29 6.17 4.74
C LEU A 148 -9.59 6.13 5.54
N LYS A 149 -9.98 4.97 6.08
CA LYS A 149 -11.19 4.81 6.92
C LYS A 149 -11.14 5.69 8.16
N LEU A 150 -9.99 5.79 8.81
CA LEU A 150 -9.82 6.68 9.97
C LEU A 150 -10.06 8.15 9.59
N LEU A 151 -9.45 8.61 8.50
CA LEU A 151 -9.62 9.99 8.02
C LEU A 151 -11.05 10.28 7.56
N ALA A 152 -11.65 9.34 6.88
CA ALA A 152 -13.02 9.48 6.39
C ALA A 152 -14.07 9.45 7.51
N GLY A 153 -13.72 8.91 8.69
CA GLY A 153 -14.65 8.81 9.82
C GLY A 153 -15.64 7.67 9.70
N VAL A 154 -15.30 6.58 9.02
CA VAL A 154 -16.15 5.38 8.95
C VAL A 154 -16.48 4.89 10.36
N GLY A 155 -17.77 4.59 10.61
CA GLY A 155 -18.28 4.19 11.93
C GLY A 155 -18.53 5.37 12.89
N THR A 156 -18.45 6.61 12.43
CA THR A 156 -18.80 7.81 13.21
C THR A 156 -20.03 8.53 12.61
N PRO A 157 -20.68 9.43 13.34
CA PRO A 157 -21.85 10.16 12.83
C PRO A 157 -21.59 11.03 11.59
N THR A 158 -20.33 11.45 11.39
CA THR A 158 -19.95 12.31 10.27
C THR A 158 -18.88 11.60 9.44
N VAL A 159 -19.23 11.21 8.23
CA VAL A 159 -18.34 10.56 7.27
C VAL A 159 -18.05 11.53 6.14
N ALA A 160 -16.76 11.68 5.78
CA ALA A 160 -16.35 12.47 4.62
C ALA A 160 -16.91 11.87 3.32
N ALA A 161 -17.17 12.72 2.32
CA ALA A 161 -17.48 12.25 0.98
C ALA A 161 -16.19 11.66 0.35
N VAL A 162 -16.17 10.34 0.17
CA VAL A 162 -15.03 9.64 -0.41
C VAL A 162 -15.37 9.21 -1.84
N PHE A 163 -14.49 9.54 -2.76
CA PHE A 163 -14.56 9.14 -4.16
C PHE A 163 -13.30 8.36 -4.51
N VAL A 164 -13.46 7.14 -4.96
CA VAL A 164 -12.34 6.28 -5.39
C VAL A 164 -12.44 5.99 -6.88
N VAL A 165 -11.30 5.97 -7.54
CA VAL A 165 -11.15 5.53 -8.92
C VAL A 165 -10.16 4.38 -8.93
N GLY A 166 -10.49 3.32 -9.65
CA GLY A 166 -9.63 2.14 -9.76
C GLY A 166 -10.09 1.21 -10.86
N ASP A 167 -9.24 0.28 -11.19
CA ASP A 167 -9.45 -0.74 -12.20
C ASP A 167 -8.93 -2.08 -11.67
N ASP A 168 -9.85 -2.95 -11.24
CA ASP A 168 -9.51 -4.28 -10.70
C ASP A 168 -8.76 -5.15 -11.73
N ASP A 169 -9.03 -4.98 -13.02
CA ASP A 169 -8.33 -5.67 -14.10
C ASP A 169 -6.85 -5.23 -14.23
N GLN A 170 -6.46 -4.09 -13.65
CA GLN A 170 -5.09 -3.57 -13.63
C GLN A 170 -4.36 -3.85 -12.30
N SER A 171 -4.95 -4.61 -11.40
CA SER A 171 -4.31 -4.93 -10.10
C SER A 171 -3.20 -5.95 -10.27
N ILE A 172 -1.98 -5.47 -10.53
CA ILE A 172 -0.77 -6.29 -10.73
C ILE A 172 0.22 -6.18 -9.56
N TYR A 173 -0.10 -5.44 -8.50
CA TYR A 173 0.80 -5.18 -7.37
C TYR A 173 0.50 -6.01 -6.11
N ALA A 174 -0.16 -7.16 -6.25
CA ALA A 174 -0.39 -8.07 -5.12
C ALA A 174 0.91 -8.48 -4.41
N PHE A 175 2.02 -8.65 -5.15
CA PHE A 175 3.35 -8.93 -4.61
C PHE A 175 3.96 -7.77 -3.79
N ARG A 176 3.36 -6.57 -3.85
CA ARG A 176 3.68 -5.38 -3.03
C ARG A 176 2.62 -5.11 -1.97
N GLY A 177 1.78 -6.10 -1.65
CA GLY A 177 0.76 -5.98 -0.62
C GLY A 177 -0.53 -5.31 -1.06
N ALA A 178 -0.71 -4.99 -2.37
CA ALA A 178 -2.00 -4.52 -2.87
C ALA A 178 -3.09 -5.58 -2.61
N ASN A 179 -4.25 -5.12 -2.17
CA ASN A 179 -5.34 -5.99 -1.79
C ASN A 179 -6.61 -5.62 -2.57
N THR A 180 -6.94 -6.43 -3.57
CA THR A 180 -8.16 -6.27 -4.37
C THR A 180 -9.45 -6.37 -3.54
N GLY A 181 -9.41 -7.03 -2.38
CA GLY A 181 -10.50 -7.07 -1.41
C GLY A 181 -10.90 -5.69 -0.89
N ASN A 182 -9.97 -4.71 -0.91
CA ASN A 182 -10.26 -3.34 -0.48
C ASN A 182 -11.40 -2.69 -1.30
N MET A 183 -11.59 -3.06 -2.57
CA MET A 183 -12.68 -2.53 -3.39
C MET A 183 -14.04 -3.04 -2.90
N LYS A 184 -14.13 -4.33 -2.58
CA LYS A 184 -15.35 -4.93 -2.01
C LYS A 184 -15.62 -4.38 -0.61
N ASP A 185 -14.59 -4.28 0.22
CA ASP A 185 -14.67 -3.72 1.57
C ASP A 185 -15.12 -2.24 1.52
N PHE A 186 -14.66 -1.47 0.52
CA PHE A 186 -15.06 -0.07 0.34
C PHE A 186 -16.55 0.06 0.04
N GLU A 187 -17.11 -0.76 -0.84
CA GLU A 187 -18.53 -0.75 -1.14
C GLU A 187 -19.38 -1.00 0.12
N HIS A 188 -18.95 -1.93 0.96
CA HIS A 188 -19.62 -2.26 2.21
C HIS A 188 -19.43 -1.16 3.28
N ASP A 189 -18.20 -0.76 3.55
CA ASP A 189 -17.85 0.15 4.65
C ASP A 189 -18.41 1.58 4.46
N PHE A 190 -18.53 2.02 3.20
CA PHE A 190 -19.06 3.33 2.84
C PHE A 190 -20.52 3.27 2.34
N ALA A 191 -21.16 2.11 2.42
CA ALA A 191 -22.54 1.88 1.98
C ALA A 191 -22.79 2.42 0.55
N ILE A 192 -21.89 2.10 -0.38
CA ILE A 192 -21.92 2.59 -1.76
C ILE A 192 -23.15 2.02 -2.47
N SER A 193 -24.04 2.89 -2.91
CA SER A 193 -25.26 2.51 -3.63
C SER A 193 -25.09 2.44 -5.15
N LYS A 194 -24.01 3.03 -5.69
CA LYS A 194 -23.80 3.13 -7.14
C LYS A 194 -22.31 3.08 -7.49
N VAL A 195 -21.96 2.10 -8.31
CA VAL A 195 -20.65 2.01 -8.98
C VAL A 195 -20.83 2.48 -10.42
N ILE A 196 -19.98 3.39 -10.87
CA ILE A 196 -19.96 3.90 -12.25
C ILE A 196 -18.85 3.19 -12.98
N LYS A 197 -19.18 2.48 -14.08
CA LYS A 197 -18.21 1.82 -14.95
C LYS A 197 -17.91 2.71 -16.14
N LEU A 198 -16.62 3.02 -16.35
CA LEU A 198 -16.13 3.76 -17.50
C LEU A 198 -15.62 2.74 -18.53
N GLU A 199 -16.47 2.39 -19.50
CA GLU A 199 -16.18 1.33 -20.47
C GLU A 199 -15.71 1.86 -21.82
N GLN A 200 -15.96 3.13 -22.12
CA GLN A 200 -15.47 3.74 -23.35
C GLN A 200 -13.99 4.07 -23.23
N ASN A 201 -13.20 3.50 -24.11
CA ASN A 201 -11.76 3.73 -24.22
C ASN A 201 -11.47 4.76 -25.32
N TYR A 202 -10.62 5.72 -25.03
CA TYR A 202 -10.20 6.81 -25.93
C TYR A 202 -8.72 6.71 -26.32
N ARG A 203 -8.04 5.63 -25.91
CA ARG A 203 -6.60 5.44 -26.12
C ARG A 203 -6.28 4.47 -27.23
N SER A 204 -7.07 3.41 -27.37
CA SER A 204 -6.76 2.26 -28.22
C SER A 204 -7.86 1.96 -29.21
N HIS A 205 -7.49 1.42 -30.38
CA HIS A 205 -8.42 0.91 -31.38
C HIS A 205 -9.06 -0.42 -30.97
N GLY A 206 -10.16 -0.79 -31.65
CA GLY A 206 -10.99 -1.94 -31.32
C GLY A 206 -10.24 -3.28 -31.27
N ASN A 207 -9.34 -3.56 -32.22
CA ASN A 207 -8.59 -4.82 -32.23
C ASN A 207 -7.76 -5.04 -30.96
N ILE A 208 -7.21 -3.95 -30.37
CA ILE A 208 -6.46 -4.02 -29.13
C ILE A 208 -7.41 -4.30 -27.95
N LEU A 209 -8.56 -3.63 -27.94
CA LEU A 209 -9.56 -3.82 -26.87
C LEU A 209 -10.20 -5.19 -26.94
N ASP A 210 -10.50 -5.71 -28.14
CA ASP A 210 -11.04 -7.05 -28.32
C ASP A 210 -10.09 -8.11 -27.77
N ALA A 211 -8.77 -7.98 -28.02
CA ALA A 211 -7.76 -8.87 -27.48
C ALA A 211 -7.63 -8.74 -25.95
N ALA A 212 -7.65 -7.52 -25.42
CA ALA A 212 -7.59 -7.27 -23.99
C ALA A 212 -8.82 -7.84 -23.26
N ASN A 213 -10.03 -7.61 -23.80
CA ASN A 213 -11.26 -8.18 -23.27
C ASN A 213 -11.22 -9.72 -23.27
N ALA A 214 -10.79 -10.34 -24.40
CA ALA A 214 -10.69 -11.79 -24.50
C ALA A 214 -9.67 -12.38 -23.51
N LEU A 215 -8.57 -11.67 -23.25
CA LEU A 215 -7.58 -12.10 -22.26
C LEU A 215 -8.14 -12.04 -20.84
N ILE A 216 -8.74 -10.90 -20.47
CA ILE A 216 -9.20 -10.67 -19.10
C ILE A 216 -10.47 -11.47 -18.75
N ASP A 217 -11.25 -11.93 -19.74
CA ASP A 217 -12.42 -12.78 -19.53
C ASP A 217 -12.06 -14.15 -18.90
N ASN A 218 -10.79 -14.54 -18.94
CA ASN A 218 -10.30 -15.73 -18.20
C ASN A 218 -10.23 -15.52 -16.70
N ASN A 219 -10.32 -14.27 -16.21
CA ASN A 219 -10.36 -13.95 -14.79
C ASN A 219 -11.81 -13.92 -14.29
N SER A 220 -12.18 -14.89 -13.43
CA SER A 220 -13.55 -15.04 -12.91
C SER A 220 -13.89 -14.11 -11.75
N GLU A 221 -12.88 -13.56 -11.05
CA GLU A 221 -13.06 -12.74 -9.83
C GLU A 221 -12.94 -11.25 -10.10
N ARG A 222 -13.63 -10.73 -11.11
CA ARG A 222 -13.59 -9.33 -11.49
C ARG A 222 -14.95 -8.64 -11.30
N LEU A 223 -14.92 -7.30 -11.13
CA LEU A 223 -16.14 -6.48 -11.11
C LEU A 223 -16.85 -6.48 -12.48
N GLY A 224 -16.14 -6.86 -13.52
CA GLY A 224 -16.62 -7.03 -14.89
C GLY A 224 -16.90 -5.69 -15.56
N LYS A 225 -16.18 -5.44 -16.64
CA LYS A 225 -16.45 -4.36 -17.61
C LYS A 225 -16.06 -4.87 -18.98
N ASN A 226 -16.58 -4.23 -20.04
CA ASN A 226 -16.21 -4.55 -21.40
C ASN A 226 -15.79 -3.25 -22.10
N LEU A 227 -14.50 -3.15 -22.42
CA LEU A 227 -13.94 -1.95 -23.03
C LEU A 227 -14.35 -1.89 -24.51
N TRP A 228 -14.82 -0.73 -24.94
CA TRP A 228 -15.14 -0.43 -26.31
C TRP A 228 -14.62 0.94 -26.74
N THR A 229 -14.48 1.18 -28.04
CA THR A 229 -14.03 2.46 -28.60
C THR A 229 -14.84 2.86 -29.82
N ALA A 230 -14.93 4.18 -30.05
CA ALA A 230 -15.50 4.74 -31.29
C ALA A 230 -14.46 4.88 -32.40
N GLU A 231 -13.16 4.65 -32.15
CA GLU A 231 -12.03 4.88 -33.08
C GLU A 231 -11.88 3.78 -34.15
N GLY A 232 -12.87 2.86 -34.28
CA GLY A 232 -12.80 1.75 -35.23
C GLY A 232 -11.82 0.65 -34.83
N LYS A 233 -11.62 -0.33 -35.73
CA LYS A 233 -10.84 -1.54 -35.43
C LYS A 233 -9.33 -1.32 -35.36
N GLY A 234 -8.79 -0.39 -36.16
CA GLY A 234 -7.36 -0.19 -36.30
C GLY A 234 -6.64 -1.32 -37.04
N GLU A 235 -5.32 -1.37 -36.91
CA GLU A 235 -4.49 -2.40 -37.54
C GLU A 235 -4.66 -3.76 -36.87
N PRO A 236 -4.51 -4.89 -37.62
CA PRO A 236 -4.48 -6.22 -37.04
C PRO A 236 -3.31 -6.38 -36.04
N LEU A 237 -3.54 -7.12 -34.97
CA LEU A 237 -2.47 -7.48 -34.03
C LEU A 237 -1.49 -8.44 -34.72
N ARG A 238 -0.19 -8.23 -34.44
CA ARG A 238 0.88 -9.11 -34.91
C ARG A 238 1.40 -9.91 -33.74
N VAL A 239 1.49 -11.22 -33.86
CA VAL A 239 2.08 -12.10 -32.88
C VAL A 239 3.46 -12.51 -33.39
N TYR A 240 4.48 -12.25 -32.58
CA TYR A 240 5.85 -12.67 -32.83
C TYR A 240 6.27 -13.66 -31.74
N ASN A 241 6.75 -14.81 -32.13
CA ASN A 241 7.29 -15.80 -31.20
C ASN A 241 8.81 -15.80 -31.35
N ALA A 242 9.49 -15.15 -30.42
CA ALA A 242 10.94 -15.10 -30.38
C ALA A 242 11.53 -16.45 -29.99
N PRO A 243 12.63 -16.91 -30.62
CA PRO A 243 13.29 -18.17 -30.26
C PRO A 243 14.03 -18.11 -28.91
N ASN A 244 14.35 -16.93 -28.42
CA ASN A 244 15.01 -16.70 -27.12
C ASN A 244 14.72 -15.29 -26.60
N ASP A 245 15.15 -14.98 -25.37
CA ASP A 245 14.92 -13.70 -24.68
C ASP A 245 15.79 -12.53 -25.22
N PHE A 246 16.63 -12.74 -26.22
CA PHE A 246 17.54 -11.74 -26.78
C PHE A 246 17.15 -11.27 -28.19
N ASP A 247 16.06 -11.78 -28.76
CA ASP A 247 15.45 -11.36 -30.03
C ASP A 247 14.25 -10.40 -29.81
#